data_0204ed515f9e5bae6b0193fe4b73d30f
#
_entry.id   0204ed515f9e5bae6b0193fe4b73d30f
#
_cell.length_a   1.000
_cell.length_b   1.000
_cell.length_c   1.000
_cell.angle_alpha   90.00
_cell.angle_beta   90.00
_cell.angle_gamma   90.00
#
_symmetry.space_group_name_H-M   'P 1'
#
loop_
_entity.id
_entity.type
_entity.pdbx_description
1 polymer ?
#
loop_
_entity_poly.entity_id
_entity_poly.type
_entity_poly.pdbx_seq_one_letter_code
_entity_poly.pdbx_strand_id
1 'polypeptide(L)'
;MSHRARHQLLAFPGIIFLVLFPIILSLWIAFFWAKSEVNNQLRTFAQLALDKSELVIRQADLVSDAAERYQGQVCTPAHQKRMLNIIRGYLYINELIYARDNHFLCSSLIASVNGYTIAPADYKREPNVSIYYYRDTPFFSGYKMTYMQRGNYVAVINPLFWSEVMSDRSE
;
A
#
# COMPACT_ATOMS: atom_id res chain seq x y z
N MET A 1 -12.91 -13.39 -74.11
CA MET A 1 -12.30 -12.68 -72.91
C MET A 1 -10.84 -13.01 -72.93
N SER A 2 -9.98 -12.02 -73.18
CA SER A 2 -8.53 -12.22 -73.42
C SER A 2 -7.81 -12.68 -72.14
N HIS A 3 -6.89 -13.59 -72.25
CA HIS A 3 -6.01 -14.08 -71.18
C HIS A 3 -5.34 -12.97 -70.34
N ARG A 4 -5.07 -11.81 -70.93
CA ARG A 4 -4.51 -10.63 -70.26
C ARG A 4 -5.41 -10.02 -69.19
N ALA A 5 -6.71 -10.00 -69.38
CA ALA A 5 -7.64 -9.44 -68.39
C ALA A 5 -7.75 -10.32 -67.09
N ARG A 6 -7.57 -11.62 -67.25
CA ARG A 6 -7.61 -12.58 -66.13
C ARG A 6 -6.36 -12.49 -65.23
N HIS A 7 -5.16 -12.22 -65.82
CA HIS A 7 -3.93 -12.03 -65.04
C HIS A 7 -3.91 -10.70 -64.29
N GLN A 8 -4.53 -9.63 -64.83
CA GLN A 8 -4.62 -8.35 -64.13
C GLN A 8 -5.59 -8.39 -62.97
N LEU A 9 -6.69 -9.16 -63.05
CA LEU A 9 -7.66 -9.32 -61.96
C LEU A 9 -7.11 -10.13 -60.77
N LEU A 10 -6.13 -11.03 -61.00
CA LEU A 10 -5.48 -11.82 -59.94
C LEU A 10 -4.24 -11.14 -59.34
N ALA A 11 -3.61 -10.20 -60.05
CA ALA A 11 -2.47 -9.47 -59.55
C ALA A 11 -2.80 -8.40 -58.49
N PHE A 12 -3.99 -7.79 -58.59
CA PHE A 12 -4.42 -6.75 -57.68
C PHE A 12 -4.55 -7.20 -56.23
N PRO A 13 -5.23 -8.31 -55.89
CA PRO A 13 -5.34 -8.80 -54.51
C PRO A 13 -3.99 -9.26 -53.92
N GLY A 14 -3.09 -9.78 -54.78
CA GLY A 14 -1.74 -10.18 -54.35
C GLY A 14 -0.89 -9.00 -53.91
N ILE A 15 -0.94 -7.86 -54.64
CA ILE A 15 -0.21 -6.64 -54.26
C ILE A 15 -0.77 -6.04 -52.96
N ILE A 16 -2.10 -6.01 -52.80
CA ILE A 16 -2.75 -5.52 -51.58
C ILE A 16 -2.34 -6.39 -50.36
N PHE A 17 -2.35 -7.69 -50.52
CA PHE A 17 -1.93 -8.61 -49.46
C PHE A 17 -0.45 -8.43 -49.09
N LEU A 18 0.41 -8.25 -50.06
CA LEU A 18 1.87 -8.08 -49.87
C LEU A 18 2.19 -6.77 -49.11
N VAL A 19 1.39 -5.75 -49.25
CA VAL A 19 1.57 -4.46 -48.55
C VAL A 19 0.88 -4.48 -47.16
N LEU A 20 -0.34 -5.01 -47.06
CA LEU A 20 -1.10 -4.99 -45.81
C LEU A 20 -0.61 -6.03 -44.79
N PHE A 21 -0.15 -7.18 -45.23
CA PHE A 21 0.33 -8.24 -44.35
C PHE A 21 1.46 -7.80 -43.40
N PRO A 22 2.57 -7.18 -43.86
CA PRO A 22 3.64 -6.73 -42.98
C PRO A 22 3.18 -5.61 -42.03
N ILE A 23 2.24 -4.75 -42.45
CA ILE A 23 1.69 -3.70 -41.59
C ILE A 23 0.88 -4.32 -40.44
N ILE A 24 -0.03 -5.24 -40.77
CA ILE A 24 -0.83 -5.93 -39.76
C ILE A 24 0.06 -6.73 -38.82
N LEU A 25 1.04 -7.44 -39.36
CA LEU A 25 1.99 -8.23 -38.57
C LEU A 25 2.82 -7.36 -37.62
N SER A 26 3.30 -6.20 -38.08
CA SER A 26 4.08 -5.27 -37.25
C SER A 26 3.21 -4.66 -36.12
N LEU A 27 1.98 -4.30 -36.41
CA LEU A 27 1.03 -3.80 -35.41
C LEU A 27 0.72 -4.91 -34.36
N TRP A 28 0.56 -6.13 -34.82
CA TRP A 28 0.29 -7.26 -33.93
C TRP A 28 1.46 -7.54 -32.98
N ILE A 29 2.69 -7.55 -33.52
CA ILE A 29 3.92 -7.70 -32.72
C ILE A 29 4.04 -6.53 -31.72
N ALA A 30 3.87 -5.30 -32.16
CA ALA A 30 3.95 -4.12 -31.31
C ALA A 30 2.91 -4.18 -30.17
N PHE A 31 1.68 -4.60 -30.47
CA PHE A 31 0.64 -4.77 -29.47
C PHE A 31 1.01 -5.83 -28.40
N PHE A 32 1.56 -6.97 -28.82
CA PHE A 32 1.99 -8.01 -27.89
C PHE A 32 3.15 -7.57 -27.00
N TRP A 33 4.12 -6.84 -27.57
CA TRP A 33 5.24 -6.30 -26.83
C TRP A 33 4.79 -5.27 -25.80
N ALA A 34 3.95 -4.31 -26.22
CA ALA A 34 3.40 -3.31 -25.32
C ALA A 34 2.62 -3.93 -24.17
N LYS A 35 1.78 -4.93 -24.46
CA LYS A 35 1.02 -5.66 -23.44
C LYS A 35 1.93 -6.41 -22.46
N SER A 36 2.98 -7.06 -22.96
CA SER A 36 3.96 -7.76 -22.11
C SER A 36 4.70 -6.80 -21.19
N GLU A 37 5.14 -5.67 -21.72
CA GLU A 37 5.85 -4.63 -20.96
C GLU A 37 4.98 -4.05 -19.84
N VAL A 38 3.74 -3.67 -20.16
CA VAL A 38 2.80 -3.16 -19.14
C VAL A 38 2.54 -4.20 -18.05
N ASN A 39 2.37 -5.47 -18.41
CA ASN A 39 2.16 -6.52 -17.42
C ASN A 39 3.39 -6.74 -16.52
N ASN A 40 4.59 -6.64 -17.06
CA ASN A 40 5.82 -6.77 -16.28
C ASN A 40 5.99 -5.59 -15.30
N GLN A 41 5.74 -4.37 -15.76
CA GLN A 41 5.78 -3.16 -14.91
C GLN A 41 4.74 -3.24 -13.79
N LEU A 42 3.51 -3.65 -14.09
CA LEU A 42 2.45 -3.84 -13.09
C LEU A 42 2.83 -4.91 -12.06
N ARG A 43 3.42 -6.02 -12.50
CA ARG A 43 3.86 -7.09 -11.60
C ARG A 43 4.97 -6.61 -10.67
N THR A 44 5.98 -5.91 -11.20
CA THR A 44 7.07 -5.36 -10.41
C THR A 44 6.56 -4.36 -9.39
N PHE A 45 5.66 -3.45 -9.80
CA PHE A 45 5.02 -2.50 -8.89
C PHE A 45 4.21 -3.20 -7.80
N ALA A 46 3.42 -4.21 -8.16
CA ALA A 46 2.63 -4.95 -7.19
C ALA A 46 3.52 -5.69 -6.17
N GLN A 47 4.62 -6.28 -6.61
CA GLN A 47 5.60 -6.92 -5.72
C GLN A 47 6.23 -5.91 -4.76
N LEU A 48 6.70 -4.77 -5.27
CA LEU A 48 7.25 -3.70 -4.43
C LEU A 48 6.25 -3.21 -3.39
N ALA A 49 4.99 -2.99 -3.79
CA ALA A 49 3.93 -2.58 -2.88
C ALA A 49 3.64 -3.63 -1.80
N LEU A 50 3.66 -4.92 -2.16
CA LEU A 50 3.49 -6.02 -1.21
C LEU A 50 4.64 -6.09 -0.21
N ASP A 51 5.89 -6.06 -0.69
CA ASP A 51 7.09 -6.14 0.15
C ASP A 51 7.15 -4.97 1.14
N LYS A 52 6.86 -3.76 0.67
CA LYS A 52 6.79 -2.57 1.52
C LYS A 52 5.65 -2.65 2.54
N SER A 53 4.47 -3.12 2.13
CA SER A 53 3.34 -3.30 3.04
C SER A 53 3.63 -4.35 4.12
N GLU A 54 4.27 -5.46 3.75
CA GLU A 54 4.69 -6.47 4.71
C GLU A 54 5.70 -5.92 5.72
N LEU A 55 6.68 -5.13 5.27
CA LEU A 55 7.65 -4.47 6.14
C LEU A 55 6.97 -3.55 7.16
N VAL A 56 6.01 -2.73 6.71
CA VAL A 56 5.27 -1.80 7.58
C VAL A 56 4.43 -2.56 8.61
N ILE A 57 3.70 -3.58 8.17
CA ILE A 57 2.89 -4.43 9.08
C ILE A 57 3.79 -5.12 10.11
N ARG A 58 4.93 -5.64 9.69
CA ARG A 58 5.90 -6.27 10.58
C ARG A 58 6.46 -5.28 11.60
N GLN A 59 6.78 -4.05 11.21
CA GLN A 59 7.22 -3.02 12.14
C GLN A 59 6.13 -2.67 13.16
N ALA A 60 4.88 -2.50 12.72
CA ALA A 60 3.77 -2.21 13.60
C ALA A 60 3.52 -3.36 14.59
N ASP A 61 3.67 -4.60 14.16
CA ASP A 61 3.54 -5.79 15.00
C ASP A 61 4.64 -5.84 16.08
N LEU A 62 5.90 -5.62 15.70
CA LEU A 62 7.03 -5.59 16.62
C LEU A 62 6.92 -4.48 17.65
N VAL A 63 6.48 -3.29 17.24
CA VAL A 63 6.27 -2.14 18.12
C VAL A 63 5.20 -2.44 19.15
N SER A 64 4.06 -2.98 18.71
CA SER A 64 2.95 -3.34 19.59
C SER A 64 3.35 -4.45 20.59
N ASP A 65 4.04 -5.48 20.12
CA ASP A 65 4.55 -6.57 20.97
C ASP A 65 5.55 -6.06 22.02
N ALA A 66 6.46 -5.15 21.65
CA ALA A 66 7.38 -4.53 22.58
C ALA A 66 6.68 -3.65 23.63
N ALA A 67 5.57 -3.04 23.25
CA ALA A 67 4.77 -2.20 24.14
C ALA A 67 3.91 -3.04 25.10
N GLU A 68 3.36 -4.16 24.67
CA GLU A 68 2.57 -5.06 25.52
C GLU A 68 3.37 -5.65 26.68
N ARG A 69 4.70 -5.72 26.56
CA ARG A 69 5.59 -6.16 27.64
C ARG A 69 5.74 -5.15 28.79
N TYR A 70 5.10 -4.00 28.69
CA TYR A 70 5.14 -2.99 29.74
C TYR A 70 4.27 -3.40 30.93
N GLN A 71 4.88 -3.50 32.12
CA GLN A 71 4.21 -3.94 33.35
C GLN A 71 3.91 -2.78 34.33
N GLY A 72 4.20 -1.55 33.93
CA GLY A 72 3.95 -0.38 34.77
C GLY A 72 2.54 0.18 34.62
N GLN A 73 2.27 1.25 35.37
CA GLN A 73 1.02 1.98 35.27
C GLN A 73 0.91 2.67 33.91
N VAL A 74 -0.18 2.41 33.17
CA VAL A 74 -0.43 2.96 31.84
C VAL A 74 -0.77 4.46 31.89
N CYS A 75 -0.54 5.15 30.78
CA CYS A 75 -0.79 6.57 30.61
C CYS A 75 -0.06 7.50 31.59
N THR A 76 1.02 7.03 32.19
CA THR A 76 1.95 7.84 32.97
C THR A 76 3.06 8.41 32.09
N PRO A 77 3.80 9.46 32.54
CA PRO A 77 4.96 9.95 31.80
C PRO A 77 6.02 8.86 31.52
N ALA A 78 6.17 7.89 32.42
CA ALA A 78 7.07 6.75 32.25
C ALA A 78 6.59 5.84 31.10
N HIS A 79 5.29 5.56 31.04
CA HIS A 79 4.68 4.79 29.97
C HIS A 79 4.83 5.49 28.61
N GLN A 80 4.54 6.79 28.54
CA GLN A 80 4.70 7.57 27.32
C GLN A 80 6.15 7.58 26.81
N LYS A 81 7.10 7.83 27.73
CA LYS A 81 8.53 7.77 27.40
C LYS A 81 8.92 6.39 26.87
N ARG A 82 8.38 5.32 27.44
CA ARG A 82 8.60 3.96 26.95
C ARG A 82 8.07 3.77 25.53
N MET A 83 6.82 4.17 25.27
CA MET A 83 6.22 4.12 23.93
C MET A 83 7.05 4.90 22.92
N LEU A 84 7.44 6.15 23.26
CA LEU A 84 8.27 6.98 22.40
C LEU A 84 9.63 6.34 22.09
N ASN A 85 10.26 5.71 23.08
CA ASN A 85 11.55 5.04 22.87
C ASN A 85 11.41 3.81 21.96
N ILE A 86 10.30 3.09 22.05
CA ILE A 86 10.04 1.95 21.17
C ILE A 86 9.95 2.41 19.71
N ILE A 87 9.14 3.43 19.41
CA ILE A 87 8.91 3.86 18.02
C ILE A 87 10.13 4.51 17.36
N ARG A 88 11.08 5.07 18.13
CA ARG A 88 12.29 5.74 17.58
C ARG A 88 13.15 4.86 16.68
N GLY A 89 13.04 3.55 16.81
CA GLY A 89 13.77 2.60 15.98
C GLY A 89 13.06 2.20 14.68
N TYR A 90 11.88 2.76 14.40
CA TYR A 90 11.03 2.32 13.30
C TYR A 90 10.65 3.49 12.39
N LEU A 91 10.98 3.37 11.11
CA LEU A 91 10.81 4.45 10.13
C LEU A 91 9.34 4.72 9.79
N TYR A 92 8.53 3.67 9.75
CA TYR A 92 7.15 3.75 9.26
C TYR A 92 6.11 3.89 10.38
N ILE A 93 6.53 3.99 11.63
CA ILE A 93 5.64 4.16 12.77
C ILE A 93 5.81 5.57 13.32
N ASN A 94 4.78 6.41 13.17
CA ASN A 94 4.79 7.79 13.65
C ASN A 94 4.49 7.90 15.13
N GLU A 95 3.58 7.07 15.61
CA GLU A 95 3.04 7.20 16.94
C GLU A 95 2.56 5.84 17.44
N LEU A 96 2.57 5.65 18.74
CA LEU A 96 1.98 4.51 19.42
C LEU A 96 0.94 5.01 20.42
N ILE A 97 -0.27 4.50 20.32
CA ILE A 97 -1.42 4.88 21.12
C ILE A 97 -1.79 3.70 22.03
N TYR A 98 -2.06 3.97 23.28
CA TYR A 98 -2.67 3.00 24.18
C TYR A 98 -4.19 3.17 24.14
N ALA A 99 -4.90 2.09 23.82
CA ALA A 99 -6.35 2.06 23.68
C ALA A 99 -6.93 0.93 24.57
N ARG A 100 -8.11 1.16 25.09
CA ARG A 100 -8.91 0.14 25.78
C ARG A 100 -10.36 0.31 25.40
N ASP A 101 -11.06 -0.78 25.13
CA ASP A 101 -12.48 -0.81 24.76
C ASP A 101 -12.80 0.16 23.59
N ASN A 102 -11.97 0.19 22.58
CA ASN A 102 -12.02 1.09 21.42
C ASN A 102 -11.89 2.60 21.73
N HIS A 103 -11.44 2.95 22.94
CA HIS A 103 -11.16 4.32 23.32
C HIS A 103 -9.66 4.57 23.42
N PHE A 104 -9.19 5.61 22.78
CA PHE A 104 -7.82 6.09 22.93
C PHE A 104 -7.67 6.78 24.28
N LEU A 105 -6.69 6.36 25.06
CA LEU A 105 -6.46 6.90 26.39
C LEU A 105 -5.24 7.83 26.44
N CYS A 106 -4.14 7.43 25.85
CA CYS A 106 -2.91 8.22 25.77
C CYS A 106 -2.05 7.74 24.59
N SER A 107 -1.08 8.55 24.20
CA SER A 107 -0.16 8.20 23.14
C SER A 107 1.30 8.49 23.50
N SER A 108 2.22 8.08 22.63
CA SER A 108 3.63 8.39 22.78
C SER A 108 3.94 9.90 22.71
N LEU A 109 3.07 10.69 22.10
CA LEU A 109 3.22 12.13 21.92
C LEU A 109 2.32 12.96 22.86
N ILE A 110 1.12 12.45 23.20
CA ILE A 110 0.09 13.18 23.93
C ILE A 110 -0.33 12.43 25.20
N ALA A 111 -0.30 13.12 26.34
CA ALA A 111 -0.54 12.52 27.65
C ALA A 111 -1.96 12.00 27.84
N SER A 112 -2.95 12.63 27.25
CA SER A 112 -4.35 12.25 27.36
C SER A 112 -5.09 12.52 26.07
N VAL A 113 -5.69 11.49 25.51
CA VAL A 113 -6.54 11.57 24.33
C VAL A 113 -7.96 11.34 24.78
N ASN A 114 -8.58 12.38 25.34
CA ASN A 114 -9.91 12.23 25.91
C ASN A 114 -10.98 12.02 24.85
N GLY A 115 -11.61 10.84 24.89
CA GLY A 115 -12.90 10.59 24.25
C GLY A 115 -12.88 10.24 22.77
N TYR A 116 -11.72 10.00 22.16
CA TYR A 116 -11.70 9.53 20.78
C TYR A 116 -12.02 8.04 20.74
N THR A 117 -13.11 7.72 20.06
CA THR A 117 -13.50 6.32 19.81
C THR A 117 -13.19 5.96 18.37
N ILE A 118 -12.42 4.91 18.17
CA ILE A 118 -12.13 4.43 16.83
C ILE A 118 -13.35 3.67 16.29
N ALA A 119 -13.72 3.95 15.04
CA ALA A 119 -14.77 3.23 14.35
C ALA A 119 -14.39 1.73 14.19
N PRO A 120 -15.33 0.84 13.86
CA PRO A 120 -15.01 -0.57 13.64
C PRO A 120 -13.88 -0.76 12.62
N ALA A 121 -13.05 -1.78 12.83
CA ALA A 121 -11.94 -2.09 11.95
C ALA A 121 -12.41 -2.47 10.54
N ASP A 122 -11.66 -2.02 9.53
CA ASP A 122 -11.90 -2.39 8.14
C ASP A 122 -11.46 -3.83 7.85
N TYR A 123 -10.42 -4.28 8.55
CA TYR A 123 -9.91 -5.64 8.43
C TYR A 123 -9.48 -6.18 9.79
N LYS A 124 -9.83 -7.42 10.07
CA LYS A 124 -9.39 -8.15 11.28
C LYS A 124 -8.65 -9.41 10.86
N ARG A 125 -7.45 -9.58 11.40
CA ARG A 125 -6.65 -10.79 11.27
C ARG A 125 -6.55 -11.45 12.63
N GLU A 126 -6.93 -12.71 12.70
CA GLU A 126 -6.74 -13.47 13.94
C GLU A 126 -5.24 -13.71 14.24
N PRO A 127 -4.85 -13.80 15.51
CA PRO A 127 -5.73 -13.75 16.68
C PRO A 127 -5.82 -12.38 17.36
N ASN A 128 -5.62 -11.25 16.94
CA ASN A 128 -5.86 -9.95 17.64
C ASN A 128 -5.30 -8.74 16.89
N VAL A 129 -5.22 -8.80 15.57
CA VAL A 129 -4.79 -7.67 14.77
C VAL A 129 -5.99 -7.05 14.06
N SER A 130 -6.18 -5.75 14.25
CA SER A 130 -7.19 -4.96 13.57
C SER A 130 -6.52 -3.85 12.77
N ILE A 131 -6.95 -3.66 11.52
CA ILE A 131 -6.41 -2.62 10.63
C ILE A 131 -7.54 -1.65 10.29
N TYR A 132 -7.21 -0.36 10.35
CA TYR A 132 -8.10 0.76 10.07
C TYR A 132 -7.46 1.61 8.99
N TYR A 133 -8.06 1.62 7.82
CA TYR A 133 -7.53 2.34 6.68
C TYR A 133 -8.04 3.78 6.64
N TYR A 134 -7.12 4.72 6.48
CA TYR A 134 -7.40 6.09 6.10
C TYR A 134 -8.44 6.77 7.01
N ARG A 135 -8.26 6.65 8.34
CA ARG A 135 -9.14 7.23 9.37
C ARG A 135 -8.65 8.60 9.78
N ASP A 136 -9.59 9.45 10.16
CA ASP A 136 -9.25 10.74 10.75
C ASP A 136 -8.44 10.54 12.03
N THR A 137 -7.44 11.40 12.23
CA THR A 137 -6.63 11.36 13.43
C THR A 137 -7.20 12.34 14.47
N PRO A 138 -7.27 11.95 15.75
CA PRO A 138 -7.69 12.86 16.81
C PRO A 138 -6.67 13.97 17.07
N PHE A 139 -5.46 13.84 16.55
CA PHE A 139 -4.34 14.73 16.87
C PHE A 139 -4.15 15.85 15.85
N PHE A 140 -4.55 15.65 14.59
CA PHE A 140 -4.36 16.62 13.52
C PHE A 140 -5.61 16.67 12.64
N SER A 141 -6.37 17.72 12.75
CA SER A 141 -7.54 17.95 11.92
C SER A 141 -7.19 17.94 10.43
N GLY A 142 -7.93 17.14 9.66
CA GLY A 142 -7.75 17.02 8.21
C GLY A 142 -6.71 16.01 7.75
N TYR A 143 -6.01 15.36 8.66
CA TYR A 143 -5.08 14.27 8.30
C TYR A 143 -5.72 12.91 8.54
N LYS A 144 -5.55 12.04 7.55
CA LYS A 144 -6.00 10.65 7.63
C LYS A 144 -4.79 9.72 7.73
N MET A 145 -4.87 8.80 8.66
CA MET A 145 -3.81 7.83 8.94
C MET A 145 -4.33 6.41 8.85
N THR A 146 -3.43 5.48 8.63
CA THR A 146 -3.70 4.06 8.77
C THR A 146 -3.24 3.61 10.13
N TYR A 147 -4.09 2.85 10.83
CA TYR A 147 -3.81 2.33 12.15
C TYR A 147 -3.76 0.81 12.12
N MET A 148 -2.85 0.25 12.89
CA MET A 148 -2.81 -1.18 13.16
C MET A 148 -2.87 -1.39 14.67
N GLN A 149 -3.95 -2.00 15.14
CA GLN A 149 -4.13 -2.34 16.54
C GLN A 149 -3.75 -3.80 16.78
N ARG A 150 -2.96 -4.01 17.82
CA ARG A 150 -2.72 -5.32 18.41
C ARG A 150 -2.87 -5.20 19.91
N GLY A 151 -3.77 -6.02 20.48
CA GLY A 151 -4.11 -5.92 21.89
C GLY A 151 -4.60 -4.51 22.27
N ASN A 152 -3.94 -3.92 23.26
CA ASN A 152 -4.25 -2.57 23.73
C ASN A 152 -3.43 -1.47 23.06
N TYR A 153 -2.60 -1.80 22.08
CA TYR A 153 -1.75 -0.81 21.40
C TYR A 153 -2.14 -0.63 19.95
N VAL A 154 -2.13 0.62 19.53
CA VAL A 154 -2.45 1.05 18.17
C VAL A 154 -1.24 1.76 17.59
N ALA A 155 -0.60 1.15 16.62
CA ALA A 155 0.49 1.76 15.86
C ALA A 155 -0.08 2.64 14.75
N VAL A 156 0.35 3.90 14.71
CA VAL A 156 -0.01 4.86 13.66
C VAL A 156 1.04 4.78 12.56
N ILE A 157 0.61 4.37 11.39
CA ILE A 157 1.48 4.15 10.24
C ILE A 157 1.69 5.46 9.49
N ASN A 158 2.96 5.77 9.21
CA ASN A 158 3.35 6.95 8.46
C ASN A 158 2.86 6.84 7.00
N PRO A 159 2.07 7.80 6.49
CA PRO A 159 1.60 7.77 5.12
C PRO A 159 2.72 7.93 4.08
N LEU A 160 3.92 8.38 4.47
CA LEU A 160 5.06 8.54 3.57
C LEU A 160 5.49 7.23 2.90
N PHE A 161 5.20 6.07 3.50
CA PHE A 161 5.52 4.81 2.85
C PHE A 161 4.81 4.64 1.49
N TRP A 162 3.62 5.21 1.33
CA TRP A 162 2.90 5.22 0.04
C TRP A 162 3.59 6.09 -1.00
N SER A 163 4.17 7.23 -0.58
CA SER A 163 4.90 8.10 -1.50
C SER A 163 6.18 7.43 -2.02
N GLU A 164 6.87 6.65 -1.19
CA GLU A 164 8.03 5.87 -1.61
C GLU A 164 7.68 4.81 -2.66
N VAL A 165 6.55 4.10 -2.47
CA VAL A 165 6.05 3.13 -3.47
C VAL A 165 5.72 3.81 -4.79
N MET A 166 5.23 5.06 -4.75
CA MET A 166 4.88 5.81 -5.97
C MET A 166 6.08 6.47 -6.63
N SER A 167 7.09 6.91 -5.87
CA SER A 167 8.28 7.61 -6.40
C SER A 167 9.25 6.68 -7.12
N ASP A 168 9.35 5.44 -6.69
CA ASP A 168 10.20 4.41 -7.32
C ASP A 168 9.73 4.04 -8.76
N ARG A 169 8.62 4.62 -9.20
CA ARG A 169 8.07 4.50 -10.56
C ARG A 169 8.67 5.51 -11.55
N SER A 170 9.44 6.52 -11.08
CA SER A 170 9.90 7.65 -11.89
C SER A 170 11.34 7.54 -12.38
N GLU A 171 12.05 6.46 -12.06
CA GLU A 171 13.39 6.12 -12.58
C GLU A 171 13.31 4.93 -13.57
#